data_f292a43faf43cca87e42078e4f30bc85
#
_entry.id   f292a43faf43cca87e42078e4f30bc85
#
_cell.length_a   1.000
_cell.length_b   1.000
_cell.length_c   1.000
_cell.angle_alpha   90.00
_cell.angle_beta   90.00
_cell.angle_gamma   90.00
#
_symmetry.space_group_name_H-M   'P 1'
#
loop_
_entity.id
_entity.type
_entity.pdbx_description
1 polymer ?
#
loop_
_entity_poly.entity_id
_entity_poly.type
_entity_poly.pdbx_seq_one_letter_code
_entity_poly.pdbx_strand_id
1 'polypeptide(L)'
;MHGIAVALLTEDGENLSELQRRLEATRLGRVVFSNIGFPAGPTDPILRQIQDLRAEVVVVDISAENPQRAIKAIELIQANTLQLAIFANGSMQQPATIVASMRAGAGEYLDHAAGSEALLEALTRFSSNRTRTRGGAGKARIFTFLSAKGGAGATTAAVNTAIALQQAYGSVVLVDFAPVGHAQLHLNLRPSFGVPDALENLHRLDASLLEGLMTTAQDGLHLLAGPQQPYHAIPTPAELARLFDLLVNHYRYVVVDVSSRLDSTTRLLSDLSNAVLMVAQTDVVTLWSASRIHTFLEEGAGRNRLRMVLNRYKKIPGFTDEDIESATRCKVLWKIPNAFHSISPAIDHGTPVVLQEGLEVSRSFRALAAALAEASTTAEGGLDLVYAQEKPDIKKKVANRLLITPARAGQ
;
A
#
# COMPACT_ATOMS: atom_id res chain seq x y z
N MET A 1 -10.64 -7.11 -24.33
CA MET A 1 -10.76 -6.69 -22.90
C MET A 1 -11.62 -7.74 -22.19
N HIS A 2 -11.12 -8.33 -21.09
CA HIS A 2 -11.96 -9.22 -20.28
C HIS A 2 -12.88 -8.35 -19.44
N GLY A 3 -14.21 -8.43 -19.66
CA GLY A 3 -15.19 -7.69 -18.86
C GLY A 3 -15.14 -8.06 -17.37
N ILE A 4 -15.51 -7.13 -16.49
CA ILE A 4 -15.60 -7.33 -15.04
C ILE A 4 -16.58 -8.47 -14.75
N ALA A 5 -16.16 -9.46 -13.96
CA ALA A 5 -17.03 -10.59 -13.58
C ALA A 5 -18.00 -10.15 -12.48
N VAL A 6 -19.29 -10.14 -12.77
CA VAL A 6 -20.35 -9.64 -11.87
C VAL A 6 -21.31 -10.76 -11.48
N ALA A 7 -21.57 -10.87 -10.18
CA ALA A 7 -22.66 -11.67 -9.63
C ALA A 7 -23.88 -10.78 -9.32
N LEU A 8 -25.08 -11.26 -9.58
CA LEU A 8 -26.33 -10.54 -9.33
C LEU A 8 -27.20 -11.31 -8.34
N LEU A 9 -27.63 -10.66 -7.27
CA LEU A 9 -28.49 -11.23 -6.25
C LEU A 9 -29.72 -10.35 -6.07
N THR A 10 -30.91 -10.93 -6.20
CA THR A 10 -32.19 -10.25 -5.99
C THR A 10 -33.23 -11.23 -5.46
N GLU A 11 -34.35 -10.77 -4.93
CA GLU A 11 -35.50 -11.58 -4.55
C GLU A 11 -36.56 -11.64 -5.65
N ASP A 12 -36.40 -10.84 -6.72
CA ASP A 12 -37.37 -10.72 -7.79
C ASP A 12 -36.78 -11.06 -9.17
N GLY A 13 -37.42 -11.94 -9.90
CA GLY A 13 -37.02 -12.36 -11.25
C GLY A 13 -37.11 -11.26 -12.31
N GLU A 14 -38.05 -10.33 -12.19
CA GLU A 14 -38.15 -9.19 -13.10
C GLU A 14 -36.97 -8.22 -12.90
N ASN A 15 -36.63 -7.92 -11.64
CA ASN A 15 -35.49 -7.12 -11.27
C ASN A 15 -34.21 -7.78 -11.71
N LEU A 16 -34.08 -9.10 -11.64
CA LEU A 16 -32.90 -9.81 -12.12
C LEU A 16 -32.68 -9.59 -13.62
N SER A 17 -33.76 -9.74 -14.41
CA SER A 17 -33.70 -9.54 -15.86
C SER A 17 -33.34 -8.10 -16.23
N GLU A 18 -33.86 -7.13 -15.47
CA GLU A 18 -33.56 -5.72 -15.64
C GLU A 18 -32.09 -5.41 -15.31
N LEU A 19 -31.56 -5.90 -14.18
CA LEU A 19 -30.15 -5.74 -13.78
C LEU A 19 -29.21 -6.37 -14.80
N GLN A 20 -29.53 -7.55 -15.34
CA GLN A 20 -28.77 -8.19 -16.40
C GLN A 20 -28.68 -7.30 -17.63
N ARG A 21 -29.84 -6.80 -18.11
CA ARG A 21 -29.90 -5.89 -19.26
C ARG A 21 -29.11 -4.59 -19.04
N ARG A 22 -29.25 -3.99 -17.85
CA ARG A 22 -28.51 -2.78 -17.47
C ARG A 22 -26.99 -3.04 -17.47
N LEU A 23 -26.57 -4.19 -16.94
CA LEU A 23 -25.14 -4.57 -16.92
C LEU A 23 -24.61 -4.79 -18.33
N GLU A 24 -25.32 -5.49 -19.19
CA GLU A 24 -24.92 -5.74 -20.58
C GLU A 24 -24.81 -4.44 -21.38
N ALA A 25 -25.70 -3.48 -21.12
CA ALA A 25 -25.65 -2.16 -21.75
C ALA A 25 -24.37 -1.39 -21.42
N THR A 26 -23.73 -1.64 -20.27
CA THR A 26 -22.46 -0.99 -19.89
C THR A 26 -21.28 -1.45 -20.74
N ARG A 27 -21.31 -2.63 -21.33
CA ARG A 27 -20.21 -3.32 -22.04
C ARG A 27 -18.92 -3.48 -21.20
N LEU A 28 -18.95 -3.15 -19.92
CA LEU A 28 -17.83 -3.30 -18.98
C LEU A 28 -17.95 -4.54 -18.11
N GLY A 29 -19.18 -4.91 -17.74
CA GLY A 29 -19.48 -6.04 -16.88
C GLY A 29 -19.92 -7.27 -17.67
N ARG A 30 -19.65 -8.46 -17.13
CA ARG A 30 -20.13 -9.75 -17.60
C ARG A 30 -20.76 -10.50 -16.44
N VAL A 31 -22.01 -10.92 -16.54
CA VAL A 31 -22.66 -11.78 -15.54
C VAL A 31 -21.97 -13.13 -15.52
N VAL A 32 -21.43 -13.51 -14.36
CA VAL A 32 -20.83 -14.84 -14.13
C VAL A 32 -21.72 -15.69 -13.23
N PHE A 33 -22.56 -15.05 -12.43
CA PHE A 33 -23.49 -15.71 -11.53
C PHE A 33 -24.75 -14.84 -11.36
N SER A 34 -25.91 -15.45 -11.26
CA SER A 34 -27.14 -14.78 -10.88
C SER A 34 -28.00 -15.71 -10.04
N ASN A 35 -28.65 -15.17 -9.02
CA ASN A 35 -29.52 -15.94 -8.14
C ASN A 35 -30.73 -15.14 -7.70
N ILE A 36 -31.90 -15.84 -7.64
CA ILE A 36 -33.09 -15.32 -7.00
C ILE A 36 -33.08 -15.80 -5.55
N GLY A 37 -32.86 -14.88 -4.61
CA GLY A 37 -32.65 -15.13 -3.20
C GLY A 37 -31.25 -14.71 -2.73
N PHE A 38 -31.09 -14.63 -1.42
CA PHE A 38 -29.88 -14.20 -0.73
C PHE A 38 -29.29 -15.34 0.11
N PRO A 39 -27.98 -15.30 0.41
CA PRO A 39 -27.37 -16.28 1.30
C PRO A 39 -28.02 -16.22 2.69
N ALA A 40 -28.38 -17.38 3.24
CA ALA A 40 -29.04 -17.52 4.53
C ALA A 40 -28.04 -17.63 5.71
N GLY A 41 -26.78 -17.97 5.43
CA GLY A 41 -25.73 -18.13 6.44
C GLY A 41 -24.32 -18.25 5.87
N PRO A 42 -23.29 -18.36 6.73
CA PRO A 42 -21.88 -18.38 6.31
C PRO A 42 -21.48 -19.56 5.43
N THR A 43 -22.23 -20.64 5.46
CA THR A 43 -21.94 -21.88 4.67
C THR A 43 -22.86 -22.03 3.45
N ASP A 44 -23.61 -20.99 3.12
CA ASP A 44 -24.57 -21.03 2.01
C ASP A 44 -23.85 -21.30 0.67
N PRO A 45 -24.40 -22.19 -0.18
CA PRO A 45 -23.83 -22.49 -1.49
C PRO A 45 -23.64 -21.26 -2.39
N ILE A 46 -24.48 -20.24 -2.27
CA ILE A 46 -24.36 -18.98 -3.02
C ILE A 46 -22.99 -18.34 -2.80
N LEU A 47 -22.49 -18.30 -1.57
CA LEU A 47 -21.18 -17.71 -1.25
C LEU A 47 -20.04 -18.49 -1.91
N ARG A 48 -20.12 -19.82 -1.94
CA ARG A 48 -19.14 -20.67 -2.63
C ARG A 48 -19.17 -20.45 -4.14
N GLN A 49 -20.34 -20.41 -4.75
CA GLN A 49 -20.49 -20.18 -6.19
C GLN A 49 -19.92 -18.82 -6.62
N ILE A 50 -20.16 -17.76 -5.82
CA ILE A 50 -19.56 -16.44 -6.06
C ILE A 50 -18.04 -16.51 -6.08
N GLN A 51 -17.43 -17.28 -5.15
CA GLN A 51 -15.98 -17.47 -5.06
C GLN A 51 -15.45 -18.34 -6.19
N ASP A 52 -16.06 -19.49 -6.47
CA ASP A 52 -15.63 -20.46 -7.50
C ASP A 52 -15.66 -19.83 -8.91
N LEU A 53 -16.67 -19.01 -9.18
CA LEU A 53 -16.82 -18.29 -10.45
C LEU A 53 -15.98 -16.99 -10.49
N ARG A 54 -15.22 -16.72 -9.42
CA ARG A 54 -14.33 -15.55 -9.31
C ARG A 54 -15.03 -14.24 -9.65
N ALA A 55 -16.24 -14.06 -9.11
CA ALA A 55 -16.90 -12.77 -9.22
C ALA A 55 -16.02 -11.68 -8.61
N GLU A 56 -15.98 -10.52 -9.24
CA GLU A 56 -15.19 -9.36 -8.82
C GLU A 56 -16.09 -8.30 -8.17
N VAL A 57 -17.34 -8.27 -8.58
CA VAL A 57 -18.39 -7.39 -8.06
C VAL A 57 -19.62 -8.24 -7.79
N VAL A 58 -20.29 -8.00 -6.67
CA VAL A 58 -21.65 -8.49 -6.43
C VAL A 58 -22.60 -7.32 -6.37
N VAL A 59 -23.65 -7.33 -7.17
CA VAL A 59 -24.76 -6.39 -7.07
C VAL A 59 -25.86 -7.04 -6.25
N VAL A 60 -26.21 -6.44 -5.12
CA VAL A 60 -27.29 -6.90 -4.24
C VAL A 60 -28.47 -5.96 -4.41
N ASP A 61 -29.55 -6.48 -4.94
CA ASP A 61 -30.81 -5.72 -5.17
C ASP A 61 -31.61 -5.63 -3.88
N ILE A 62 -32.03 -4.42 -3.52
CA ILE A 62 -32.69 -4.12 -2.26
C ILE A 62 -34.16 -3.76 -2.54
N SER A 63 -35.04 -4.66 -2.15
CA SER A 63 -36.48 -4.40 -2.18
C SER A 63 -36.84 -3.29 -1.20
N ALA A 64 -37.71 -2.37 -1.63
CA ALA A 64 -38.26 -1.31 -0.79
C ALA A 64 -39.12 -1.85 0.36
N GLU A 65 -39.76 -3.02 0.16
CA GLU A 65 -40.67 -3.63 1.13
C GLU A 65 -39.93 -4.35 2.26
N ASN A 66 -38.80 -4.99 1.94
CA ASN A 66 -38.03 -5.75 2.94
C ASN A 66 -36.51 -5.59 2.77
N PRO A 67 -35.95 -4.41 3.07
CA PRO A 67 -34.50 -4.14 2.89
C PRO A 67 -33.61 -4.96 3.81
N GLN A 68 -34.09 -5.45 4.95
CA GLN A 68 -33.27 -6.10 5.97
C GLN A 68 -32.63 -7.41 5.49
N ARG A 69 -33.29 -8.16 4.60
CA ARG A 69 -32.74 -9.41 4.05
C ARG A 69 -31.54 -9.15 3.15
N ALA A 70 -31.64 -8.13 2.29
CA ALA A 70 -30.54 -7.70 1.42
C ALA A 70 -29.36 -7.15 2.23
N ILE A 71 -29.63 -6.34 3.26
CA ILE A 71 -28.60 -5.79 4.16
C ILE A 71 -27.85 -6.93 4.87
N LYS A 72 -28.58 -7.93 5.40
CA LYS A 72 -27.97 -9.11 6.02
C LYS A 72 -27.15 -9.94 5.03
N ALA A 73 -27.59 -10.02 3.77
CA ALA A 73 -26.81 -10.67 2.72
C ALA A 73 -25.50 -9.93 2.45
N ILE A 74 -25.51 -8.60 2.41
CA ILE A 74 -24.31 -7.76 2.29
C ILE A 74 -23.32 -8.06 3.43
N GLU A 75 -23.79 -8.10 4.68
CA GLU A 75 -22.96 -8.45 5.85
C GLU A 75 -22.33 -9.85 5.71
N LEU A 76 -23.13 -10.85 5.30
CA LEU A 76 -22.64 -12.22 5.10
C LEU A 76 -21.60 -12.31 3.98
N ILE A 77 -21.80 -11.62 2.87
CA ILE A 77 -20.87 -11.57 1.75
C ILE A 77 -19.58 -10.89 2.20
N GLN A 78 -19.67 -9.74 2.86
CA GLN A 78 -18.52 -8.99 3.37
C GLN A 78 -17.67 -9.81 4.36
N ALA A 79 -18.34 -10.54 5.25
CA ALA A 79 -17.66 -11.37 6.26
C ALA A 79 -16.93 -12.59 5.66
N ASN A 80 -17.39 -13.12 4.52
CA ASN A 80 -16.89 -14.35 3.93
C ASN A 80 -16.00 -14.15 2.69
N THR A 81 -15.93 -12.91 2.14
CA THR A 81 -15.19 -12.63 0.89
C THR A 81 -14.36 -11.36 1.02
N LEU A 82 -13.05 -11.48 1.23
CA LEU A 82 -12.12 -10.37 1.52
C LEU A 82 -11.76 -9.47 0.31
N GLN A 83 -12.14 -9.84 -0.92
CA GLN A 83 -11.71 -9.10 -2.14
C GLN A 83 -12.85 -8.85 -3.14
N LEU A 84 -14.08 -8.88 -2.70
CA LEU A 84 -15.24 -8.72 -3.53
C LEU A 84 -15.83 -7.32 -3.32
N ALA A 85 -16.02 -6.55 -4.39
CA ALA A 85 -16.74 -5.29 -4.29
C ALA A 85 -18.25 -5.56 -4.23
N ILE A 86 -18.94 -4.91 -3.30
CA ILE A 86 -20.38 -5.06 -3.12
C ILE A 86 -21.07 -3.76 -3.51
N PHE A 87 -21.96 -3.82 -4.49
CA PHE A 87 -22.81 -2.72 -4.90
C PHE A 87 -24.24 -3.01 -4.43
N ALA A 88 -24.79 -2.11 -3.63
CA ALA A 88 -26.19 -2.14 -3.26
C ALA A 88 -27.02 -1.42 -4.33
N ASN A 89 -28.09 -2.00 -4.82
CA ASN A 89 -28.97 -1.41 -5.81
C ASN A 89 -30.37 -1.23 -5.19
N GLY A 90 -30.84 0.01 -5.02
CA GLY A 90 -32.09 0.26 -4.31
C GLY A 90 -32.64 1.68 -4.55
N SER A 91 -33.69 2.05 -3.83
CA SER A 91 -34.29 3.37 -3.95
C SER A 91 -33.51 4.43 -3.17
N MET A 92 -33.17 5.55 -3.82
CA MET A 92 -32.55 6.73 -3.16
C MET A 92 -33.53 7.46 -2.22
N GLN A 93 -34.81 7.12 -2.21
CA GLN A 93 -35.82 7.74 -1.33
C GLN A 93 -35.80 7.17 0.10
N GLN A 94 -34.93 6.20 0.39
CA GLN A 94 -34.81 5.56 1.70
C GLN A 94 -33.42 5.78 2.34
N PRO A 95 -33.13 6.96 2.94
CA PRO A 95 -31.81 7.27 3.49
C PRO A 95 -31.32 6.28 4.56
N ALA A 96 -32.26 5.75 5.37
CA ALA A 96 -31.93 4.76 6.40
C ALA A 96 -31.40 3.45 5.78
N THR A 97 -31.97 3.00 4.67
CA THR A 97 -31.54 1.81 3.92
C THR A 97 -30.17 2.03 3.29
N ILE A 98 -29.92 3.20 2.71
CA ILE A 98 -28.61 3.55 2.15
C ILE A 98 -27.52 3.45 3.23
N VAL A 99 -27.74 4.13 4.37
CA VAL A 99 -26.78 4.13 5.49
C VAL A 99 -26.56 2.72 6.03
N ALA A 100 -27.63 1.92 6.18
CA ALA A 100 -27.53 0.55 6.67
C ALA A 100 -26.75 -0.35 5.69
N SER A 101 -26.96 -0.23 4.38
CA SER A 101 -26.26 -1.00 3.36
C SER A 101 -24.76 -0.65 3.32
N MET A 102 -24.41 0.64 3.43
CA MET A 102 -23.02 1.09 3.50
C MET A 102 -22.33 0.57 4.77
N ARG A 103 -23.02 0.60 5.92
CA ARG A 103 -22.50 0.03 7.17
C ARG A 103 -22.33 -1.48 7.12
N ALA A 104 -23.16 -2.17 6.37
CA ALA A 104 -23.10 -3.61 6.14
C ALA A 104 -21.90 -4.02 5.25
N GLY A 105 -21.30 -3.06 4.54
CA GLY A 105 -20.11 -3.30 3.71
C GLY A 105 -20.31 -3.05 2.21
N ALA A 106 -21.44 -2.45 1.79
CA ALA A 106 -21.58 -1.99 0.41
C ALA A 106 -20.57 -0.85 0.14
N GLY A 107 -19.81 -0.97 -0.93
CA GLY A 107 -18.88 0.07 -1.39
C GLY A 107 -19.55 1.16 -2.23
N GLU A 108 -20.66 0.83 -2.88
CA GLU A 108 -21.45 1.75 -3.72
C GLU A 108 -22.94 1.50 -3.49
N TYR A 109 -23.75 2.57 -3.59
CA TYR A 109 -25.21 2.46 -3.61
C TYR A 109 -25.75 3.04 -4.92
N LEU A 110 -26.43 2.21 -5.69
CA LEU A 110 -26.97 2.53 -7.00
C LEU A 110 -28.47 2.80 -6.91
N ASP A 111 -28.95 3.81 -7.63
CA ASP A 111 -30.36 4.08 -7.71
C ASP A 111 -31.04 3.17 -8.74
N HIS A 112 -32.15 2.54 -8.36
CA HIS A 112 -33.04 1.80 -9.30
C HIS A 112 -33.46 2.67 -10.49
N ALA A 113 -33.73 3.95 -10.25
CA ALA A 113 -34.23 4.87 -11.28
C ALA A 113 -33.15 5.36 -12.25
N ALA A 114 -31.85 5.24 -11.91
CA ALA A 114 -30.75 5.85 -12.67
C ALA A 114 -30.29 5.05 -13.92
N GLY A 115 -31.01 3.99 -14.28
CA GLY A 115 -30.72 3.21 -15.50
C GLY A 115 -29.31 2.57 -15.50
N SER A 116 -28.73 2.39 -16.71
CA SER A 116 -27.40 1.79 -16.89
C SER A 116 -26.25 2.75 -16.60
N GLU A 117 -26.48 4.07 -16.53
CA GLU A 117 -25.42 5.07 -16.32
C GLU A 117 -24.79 4.97 -14.94
N ALA A 118 -25.59 4.84 -13.89
CA ALA A 118 -25.07 4.69 -12.52
C ALA A 118 -24.22 3.42 -12.38
N LEU A 119 -24.65 2.32 -12.98
CA LEU A 119 -23.90 1.07 -12.99
C LEU A 119 -22.61 1.20 -13.84
N LEU A 120 -22.66 1.89 -14.96
CA LEU A 120 -21.50 2.19 -15.80
C LEU A 120 -20.47 3.01 -15.04
N GLU A 121 -20.88 4.07 -14.35
CA GLU A 121 -19.98 4.90 -13.53
C GLU A 121 -19.36 4.10 -12.38
N ALA A 122 -20.16 3.32 -11.64
CA ALA A 122 -19.69 2.48 -10.55
C ALA A 122 -18.66 1.44 -11.04
N LEU A 123 -18.94 0.75 -12.16
CA LEU A 123 -17.99 -0.19 -12.77
C LEU A 123 -16.75 0.51 -13.33
N THR A 124 -16.89 1.73 -13.83
CA THR A 124 -15.74 2.54 -14.30
C THR A 124 -14.87 2.93 -13.12
N ARG A 125 -15.44 3.40 -12.00
CA ARG A 125 -14.70 3.67 -10.76
C ARG A 125 -14.02 2.40 -10.25
N PHE A 126 -14.74 1.28 -10.19
CA PHE A 126 -14.19 -0.01 -9.81
C PHE A 126 -13.04 -0.44 -10.73
N SER A 127 -13.21 -0.32 -12.05
CA SER A 127 -12.17 -0.66 -13.03
C SER A 127 -10.93 0.23 -12.90
N SER A 128 -11.12 1.53 -12.69
CA SER A 128 -10.03 2.49 -12.49
C SER A 128 -9.26 2.19 -11.21
N ASN A 129 -9.96 1.89 -10.11
CA ASN A 129 -9.37 1.45 -8.86
C ASN A 129 -8.65 0.10 -9.03
N ARG A 130 -9.22 -0.82 -9.82
CA ARG A 130 -8.64 -2.12 -10.14
C ARG A 130 -7.40 -2.03 -11.03
N THR A 131 -7.36 -1.09 -11.97
CA THR A 131 -6.18 -0.86 -12.82
C THR A 131 -5.04 -0.28 -11.98
N ARG A 132 -5.37 0.53 -10.99
CA ARG A 132 -4.43 1.02 -9.97
C ARG A 132 -3.95 -0.13 -9.05
N THR A 133 -4.82 -1.12 -8.72
CA THR A 133 -4.48 -2.29 -7.87
C THR A 133 -3.89 -3.46 -8.67
N ARG A 134 -4.18 -3.63 -9.95
CA ARG A 134 -3.69 -4.73 -10.82
C ARG A 134 -2.26 -4.58 -11.31
N GLY A 135 -1.55 -3.53 -10.94
CA GLY A 135 -0.10 -3.44 -11.10
C GLY A 135 0.69 -4.52 -10.33
N GLY A 136 0.04 -5.55 -9.79
CA GLY A 136 0.68 -6.68 -9.12
C GLY A 136 -0.20 -7.28 -8.03
N ALA A 137 -0.59 -8.53 -8.19
CA ALA A 137 -1.28 -9.33 -7.19
C ALA A 137 -0.41 -9.54 -5.94
N GLY A 138 -0.50 -8.61 -4.98
CA GLY A 138 0.10 -8.68 -3.66
C GLY A 138 -0.57 -7.66 -2.78
N LYS A 139 -0.86 -8.00 -1.51
CA LYS A 139 -1.26 -7.02 -0.51
C LYS A 139 -0.29 -5.85 -0.58
N ALA A 140 -0.79 -4.61 -0.48
CA ALA A 140 0.06 -3.42 -0.36
C ALA A 140 1.14 -3.64 0.70
N ARG A 141 2.33 -3.11 0.47
CA ARG A 141 3.47 -3.26 1.41
C ARG A 141 3.80 -1.94 2.05
N ILE A 142 3.92 -1.94 3.36
CA ILE A 142 4.29 -0.78 4.15
C ILE A 142 5.75 -0.95 4.60
N PHE A 143 6.58 0.03 4.27
CA PHE A 143 7.99 0.10 4.66
C PHE A 143 8.24 1.34 5.51
N THR A 144 8.52 1.15 6.78
CA THR A 144 8.81 2.26 7.69
C THR A 144 10.32 2.45 7.82
N PHE A 145 10.80 3.65 7.54
CA PHE A 145 12.17 4.08 7.76
C PHE A 145 12.27 4.83 9.08
N LEU A 146 13.09 4.31 9.97
CA LEU A 146 13.30 4.82 11.31
C LEU A 146 14.78 5.22 11.48
N SER A 147 15.05 6.38 12.06
CA SER A 147 16.41 6.84 12.28
C SER A 147 16.94 6.35 13.63
N ALA A 148 18.08 5.67 13.66
CA ALA A 148 18.73 5.29 14.92
C ALA A 148 19.22 6.51 15.71
N LYS A 149 19.53 7.60 15.00
CA LYS A 149 19.98 8.88 15.59
C LYS A 149 19.66 10.00 14.60
N GLY A 150 19.41 11.21 15.10
CA GLY A 150 19.26 12.39 14.25
C GLY A 150 20.43 12.53 13.29
N GLY A 151 20.14 12.71 12.00
CA GLY A 151 21.15 12.81 10.94
C GLY A 151 21.72 11.46 10.44
N ALA A 152 21.19 10.31 10.87
CA ALA A 152 21.59 9.00 10.31
C ALA A 152 21.20 8.82 8.85
N GLY A 153 20.23 9.59 8.33
CA GLY A 153 19.83 9.64 6.93
C GLY A 153 18.59 8.81 6.58
N ALA A 154 17.69 8.62 7.53
CA ALA A 154 16.43 7.88 7.30
C ALA A 154 15.57 8.54 6.22
N THR A 155 15.33 9.85 6.29
CA THR A 155 14.58 10.60 5.26
C THR A 155 15.22 10.46 3.87
N THR A 156 16.56 10.57 3.78
CA THR A 156 17.28 10.37 2.52
C THR A 156 17.07 8.96 1.97
N ALA A 157 17.10 7.94 2.84
CA ALA A 157 16.88 6.55 2.45
C ALA A 157 15.42 6.32 2.04
N ALA A 158 14.46 6.84 2.81
CA ALA A 158 13.04 6.73 2.50
C ALA A 158 12.67 7.34 1.15
N VAL A 159 13.08 8.61 0.91
CA VAL A 159 12.81 9.33 -0.34
C VAL A 159 13.42 8.60 -1.55
N ASN A 160 14.71 8.24 -1.51
CA ASN A 160 15.36 7.59 -2.64
C ASN A 160 14.80 6.19 -2.91
N THR A 161 14.44 5.44 -1.85
CA THR A 161 13.79 4.13 -2.01
C THR A 161 12.37 4.28 -2.56
N ALA A 162 11.58 5.26 -2.11
CA ALA A 162 10.24 5.52 -2.62
C ALA A 162 10.25 5.84 -4.12
N ILE A 163 11.18 6.69 -4.56
CA ILE A 163 11.35 7.02 -6.00
C ILE A 163 11.78 5.78 -6.79
N ALA A 164 12.73 5.00 -6.28
CA ALA A 164 13.16 3.77 -6.96
C ALA A 164 12.01 2.77 -7.10
N LEU A 165 11.16 2.63 -6.07
CA LEU A 165 9.94 1.82 -6.13
C LEU A 165 8.95 2.37 -7.14
N GLN A 166 8.73 3.70 -7.16
CA GLN A 166 7.82 4.36 -8.09
C GLN A 166 8.25 4.14 -9.55
N GLN A 167 9.54 4.33 -9.85
CA GLN A 167 10.09 4.14 -11.19
C GLN A 167 10.00 2.69 -11.68
N ALA A 168 10.22 1.72 -10.78
CA ALA A 168 10.27 0.31 -11.17
C ALA A 168 8.90 -0.38 -11.13
N TYR A 169 8.01 0.02 -10.22
CA TYR A 169 6.78 -0.73 -9.93
C TYR A 169 5.52 0.14 -9.95
N GLY A 170 5.64 1.46 -9.86
CA GLY A 170 4.51 2.39 -9.81
C GLY A 170 3.68 2.31 -8.54
N SER A 171 2.72 3.23 -8.42
CA SER A 171 1.72 3.25 -7.32
C SER A 171 2.34 3.29 -5.92
N VAL A 172 3.19 4.29 -5.68
CA VAL A 172 3.89 4.52 -4.40
C VAL A 172 3.43 5.82 -3.76
N VAL A 173 3.24 5.78 -2.44
CA VAL A 173 3.10 6.97 -1.60
C VAL A 173 4.22 7.02 -0.58
N LEU A 174 4.80 8.21 -0.41
CA LEU A 174 5.70 8.55 0.70
C LEU A 174 4.90 9.32 1.73
N VAL A 175 4.91 8.86 2.98
CA VAL A 175 4.23 9.49 4.10
C VAL A 175 5.28 9.98 5.10
N ASP A 176 5.32 11.28 5.36
CA ASP A 176 6.27 11.89 6.28
C ASP A 176 5.61 12.12 7.66
N PHE A 177 5.92 11.24 8.60
CA PHE A 177 5.47 11.33 10.00
C PHE A 177 6.49 12.02 10.93
N ALA A 178 7.58 12.57 10.38
CA ALA A 178 8.52 13.33 11.19
C ALA A 178 7.84 14.60 11.75
N PRO A 179 8.09 14.99 13.02
CA PRO A 179 7.49 16.19 13.63
C PRO A 179 7.79 17.48 12.89
N VAL A 180 8.88 17.53 12.16
CA VAL A 180 9.26 18.57 11.20
C VAL A 180 9.50 17.88 9.88
N GLY A 181 8.56 17.94 8.96
CA GLY A 181 8.60 17.21 7.71
C GLY A 181 9.72 17.71 6.80
N HIS A 182 10.66 16.80 6.44
CA HIS A 182 11.79 17.13 5.58
C HIS A 182 11.71 16.46 4.19
N ALA A 183 10.85 15.47 3.99
CA ALA A 183 10.74 14.75 2.72
C ALA A 183 10.43 15.69 1.55
N GLN A 184 9.60 16.70 1.77
CA GLN A 184 9.29 17.75 0.77
C GLN A 184 10.52 18.51 0.26
N LEU A 185 11.52 18.75 1.12
CA LEU A 185 12.75 19.45 0.73
C LEU A 185 13.60 18.58 -0.20
N HIS A 186 13.69 17.29 0.08
CA HIS A 186 14.38 16.32 -0.78
C HIS A 186 13.76 16.20 -2.18
N LEU A 187 12.48 16.56 -2.33
CA LEU A 187 11.70 16.46 -3.57
C LEU A 187 11.47 17.82 -4.24
N ASN A 188 11.98 18.90 -3.65
CA ASN A 188 11.72 20.30 -4.07
C ASN A 188 10.22 20.57 -4.24
N LEU A 189 9.40 20.12 -3.28
CA LEU A 189 7.95 20.28 -3.29
C LEU A 189 7.53 21.35 -2.27
N ARG A 190 6.37 21.95 -2.51
CA ARG A 190 5.69 22.90 -1.60
C ARG A 190 4.27 22.42 -1.33
N PRO A 191 4.08 21.43 -0.47
CA PRO A 191 2.77 20.91 -0.13
C PRO A 191 1.90 21.98 0.54
N SER A 192 0.61 21.99 0.18
CA SER A 192 -0.40 22.80 0.87
C SER A 192 -1.03 22.06 2.05
N PHE A 193 -1.02 20.73 1.99
CA PHE A 193 -1.62 19.82 2.95
C PHE A 193 -0.65 18.69 3.30
N GLY A 194 -0.95 17.95 4.38
CA GLY A 194 -0.12 16.83 4.81
C GLY A 194 -0.81 15.89 5.80
N VAL A 195 -0.02 15.16 6.57
CA VAL A 195 -0.47 14.21 7.59
C VAL A 195 -1.44 14.85 8.61
N PRO A 196 -1.20 16.07 9.13
CA PRO A 196 -2.17 16.69 10.05
C PRO A 196 -3.55 16.86 9.43
N ASP A 197 -3.61 17.38 8.19
CA ASP A 197 -4.89 17.59 7.49
C ASP A 197 -5.63 16.27 7.25
N ALA A 198 -4.90 15.19 6.92
CA ALA A 198 -5.49 13.86 6.76
C ALA A 198 -6.07 13.34 8.08
N LEU A 199 -5.36 13.50 9.20
CA LEU A 199 -5.81 13.07 10.53
C LEU A 199 -7.02 13.88 11.03
N GLU A 200 -7.02 15.19 10.86
CA GLU A 200 -8.14 16.06 11.24
C GLU A 200 -9.43 15.76 10.45
N ASN A 201 -9.28 15.35 9.19
CA ASN A 201 -10.40 15.05 8.31
C ASN A 201 -10.76 13.55 8.22
N LEU A 202 -10.23 12.68 9.08
CA LEU A 202 -10.46 11.22 9.03
C LEU A 202 -11.93 10.82 9.01
N HIS A 203 -12.80 11.59 9.68
CA HIS A 203 -14.23 11.31 9.72
C HIS A 203 -14.93 11.34 8.35
N ARG A 204 -14.39 12.08 7.39
CA ARG A 204 -14.87 12.23 6.02
C ARG A 204 -13.83 11.85 4.95
N LEU A 205 -12.67 11.32 5.38
CA LEU A 205 -11.58 10.99 4.47
C LEU A 205 -11.96 9.79 3.61
N ASP A 206 -12.04 10.02 2.32
CA ASP A 206 -12.23 9.04 1.25
C ASP A 206 -11.06 9.11 0.26
N ALA A 207 -11.12 8.32 -0.81
CA ALA A 207 -10.10 8.28 -1.84
C ALA A 207 -9.86 9.64 -2.51
N SER A 208 -10.93 10.37 -2.81
CA SER A 208 -10.85 11.64 -3.52
C SER A 208 -10.25 12.74 -2.65
N LEU A 209 -10.69 12.82 -1.39
CA LEU A 209 -10.13 13.77 -0.43
C LEU A 209 -8.66 13.44 -0.13
N LEU A 210 -8.32 12.14 0.05
CA LEU A 210 -6.95 11.70 0.25
C LEU A 210 -6.05 12.11 -0.94
N GLU A 211 -6.49 11.92 -2.18
CA GLU A 211 -5.75 12.35 -3.38
C GLU A 211 -5.57 13.88 -3.40
N GLY A 212 -6.57 14.64 -2.98
CA GLY A 212 -6.51 16.10 -2.86
C GLY A 212 -5.53 16.61 -1.79
N LEU A 213 -5.20 15.80 -0.79
CA LEU A 213 -4.21 16.13 0.25
C LEU A 213 -2.77 15.76 -0.16
N MET A 214 -2.60 14.98 -1.24
CA MET A 214 -1.28 14.58 -1.74
C MET A 214 -0.64 15.66 -2.60
N THR A 215 0.68 15.70 -2.56
CA THR A 215 1.48 16.47 -3.52
C THR A 215 2.24 15.49 -4.41
N THR A 216 2.12 15.64 -5.73
CA THR A 216 2.76 14.73 -6.68
C THR A 216 4.12 15.27 -7.10
N ALA A 217 5.17 14.47 -7.00
CA ALA A 217 6.50 14.75 -7.53
C ALA A 217 6.55 14.52 -9.05
N GLN A 218 7.60 15.03 -9.72
CA GLN A 218 7.73 14.97 -11.18
C GLN A 218 7.74 13.55 -11.76
N ASP A 219 8.18 12.57 -10.97
CA ASP A 219 8.25 11.15 -11.35
C ASP A 219 6.95 10.37 -11.01
N GLY A 220 5.91 11.07 -10.58
CA GLY A 220 4.61 10.48 -10.24
C GLY A 220 4.55 9.88 -8.83
N LEU A 221 5.56 10.06 -7.98
CA LEU A 221 5.50 9.72 -6.57
C LEU A 221 4.52 10.66 -5.85
N HIS A 222 3.61 10.10 -5.08
CA HIS A 222 2.73 10.88 -4.21
C HIS A 222 3.38 11.09 -2.83
N LEU A 223 3.32 12.31 -2.33
CA LEU A 223 3.79 12.69 -1.00
C LEU A 223 2.61 13.12 -0.13
N LEU A 224 2.35 12.42 0.98
CA LEU A 224 1.60 12.94 2.10
C LEU A 224 2.61 13.59 3.06
N ALA A 225 2.71 14.91 2.98
CA ALA A 225 3.78 15.67 3.61
C ALA A 225 3.67 15.70 5.14
N GLY A 226 4.78 15.89 5.79
CA GLY A 226 4.83 16.17 7.22
C GLY A 226 4.26 17.56 7.56
N PRO A 227 4.13 17.85 8.86
CA PRO A 227 3.59 19.14 9.32
C PRO A 227 4.40 20.31 8.79
N GLN A 228 3.71 21.35 8.30
CA GLN A 228 4.33 22.63 7.90
C GLN A 228 4.62 23.52 9.11
N GLN A 229 3.95 23.27 10.23
CA GLN A 229 4.13 23.92 11.52
C GLN A 229 4.23 22.85 12.60
N PRO A 230 4.85 23.15 13.76
CA PRO A 230 4.93 22.19 14.86
C PRO A 230 3.54 21.62 15.20
N TYR A 231 3.39 20.32 15.01
CA TYR A 231 2.15 19.58 15.26
C TYR A 231 2.32 18.70 16.49
N HIS A 232 1.45 18.85 17.47
CA HIS A 232 1.60 18.22 18.78
C HIS A 232 0.60 17.09 19.03
N ALA A 233 -0.40 16.89 18.15
CA ALA A 233 -1.35 15.81 18.33
C ALA A 233 -0.65 14.46 18.07
N ILE A 234 -0.90 13.51 18.96
CA ILE A 234 -0.45 12.12 18.81
C ILE A 234 -1.66 11.35 18.29
N PRO A 235 -1.60 10.80 17.07
CA PRO A 235 -2.71 10.05 16.52
C PRO A 235 -2.97 8.79 17.35
N THR A 236 -4.24 8.49 17.55
CA THR A 236 -4.68 7.25 18.18
C THR A 236 -4.43 6.03 17.29
N PRO A 237 -4.36 4.82 17.84
CA PRO A 237 -4.25 3.60 17.03
C PRO A 237 -5.35 3.46 15.98
N ALA A 238 -6.58 3.85 16.31
CA ALA A 238 -7.72 3.78 15.39
C ALA A 238 -7.60 4.77 14.23
N GLU A 239 -7.11 5.97 14.49
CA GLU A 239 -6.85 6.98 13.45
C GLU A 239 -5.76 6.54 12.49
N LEU A 240 -4.65 6.00 13.00
CA LEU A 240 -3.59 5.46 12.17
C LEU A 240 -4.08 4.26 11.33
N ALA A 241 -4.78 3.32 11.96
CA ALA A 241 -5.32 2.16 11.24
C ALA A 241 -6.23 2.60 10.08
N ARG A 242 -7.14 3.57 10.32
CA ARG A 242 -8.03 4.08 9.27
C ARG A 242 -7.28 4.79 8.13
N LEU A 243 -6.29 5.63 8.45
CA LEU A 243 -5.46 6.27 7.44
C LEU A 243 -4.71 5.24 6.59
N PHE A 244 -4.08 4.26 7.26
CA PHE A 244 -3.32 3.23 6.57
C PHE A 244 -4.19 2.26 5.77
N ASP A 245 -5.42 1.95 6.22
CA ASP A 245 -6.39 1.19 5.43
C ASP A 245 -6.71 1.88 4.10
N LEU A 246 -6.89 3.21 4.11
CA LEU A 246 -7.07 3.97 2.88
C LEU A 246 -5.82 3.92 2.00
N LEU A 247 -4.63 4.12 2.58
CA LEU A 247 -3.37 4.12 1.83
C LEU A 247 -3.11 2.75 1.16
N VAL A 248 -3.27 1.64 1.88
CA VAL A 248 -3.01 0.29 1.35
C VAL A 248 -4.02 -0.15 0.29
N ASN A 249 -5.21 0.45 0.29
CA ASN A 249 -6.21 0.21 -0.74
C ASN A 249 -5.94 0.99 -2.04
N HIS A 250 -5.13 2.07 -1.98
CA HIS A 250 -4.86 2.95 -3.13
C HIS A 250 -3.45 2.80 -3.70
N TYR A 251 -2.49 2.39 -2.87
CA TYR A 251 -1.08 2.30 -3.25
C TYR A 251 -0.58 0.87 -3.12
N ARG A 252 0.31 0.48 -4.01
CA ARG A 252 1.02 -0.80 -3.95
C ARG A 252 2.10 -0.80 -2.88
N TYR A 253 2.77 0.35 -2.71
CA TYR A 253 3.79 0.55 -1.70
C TYR A 253 3.52 1.83 -0.92
N VAL A 254 3.59 1.72 0.40
CA VAL A 254 3.51 2.83 1.34
C VAL A 254 4.87 2.93 2.03
N VAL A 255 5.62 3.97 1.73
CA VAL A 255 6.90 4.26 2.39
C VAL A 255 6.65 5.31 3.46
N VAL A 256 7.06 5.02 4.69
CA VAL A 256 6.82 5.90 5.84
C VAL A 256 8.16 6.38 6.39
N ASP A 257 8.35 7.69 6.45
CA ASP A 257 9.50 8.30 7.13
C ASP A 257 9.08 8.74 8.54
N VAL A 258 9.78 8.22 9.56
CA VAL A 258 9.51 8.57 10.97
C VAL A 258 10.74 9.15 11.64
N SER A 259 10.51 9.94 12.69
CA SER A 259 11.60 10.48 13.49
C SER A 259 12.31 9.40 14.31
N SER A 260 13.39 9.78 14.97
CA SER A 260 14.07 8.93 15.96
C SER A 260 13.40 8.92 17.35
N ARG A 261 12.19 9.46 17.48
CA ARG A 261 11.45 9.48 18.75
C ARG A 261 10.91 8.10 19.07
N LEU A 262 11.05 7.70 20.34
CA LEU A 262 10.53 6.45 20.87
C LEU A 262 9.17 6.73 21.52
N ASP A 263 8.12 6.85 20.71
CA ASP A 263 6.76 7.12 21.16
C ASP A 263 5.76 6.07 20.62
N SER A 264 4.51 6.20 21.06
CA SER A 264 3.43 5.29 20.66
C SER A 264 3.18 5.29 19.16
N THR A 265 3.33 6.43 18.47
CA THR A 265 3.17 6.54 17.02
C THR A 265 4.21 5.69 16.28
N THR A 266 5.48 5.80 16.66
CA THR A 266 6.57 4.99 16.08
C THR A 266 6.33 3.50 16.29
N ARG A 267 5.85 3.09 17.48
CA ARG A 267 5.51 1.67 17.76
C ARG A 267 4.38 1.20 16.85
N LEU A 268 3.28 1.96 16.76
CA LEU A 268 2.13 1.61 15.92
C LEU A 268 2.49 1.52 14.44
N LEU A 269 3.26 2.48 13.92
CA LEU A 269 3.73 2.45 12.54
C LEU A 269 4.62 1.24 12.27
N SER A 270 5.45 0.85 13.24
CA SER A 270 6.27 -0.36 13.14
C SER A 270 5.41 -1.63 13.12
N ASP A 271 4.35 -1.68 13.91
CA ASP A 271 3.43 -2.83 13.97
C ASP A 271 2.57 -2.96 12.69
N LEU A 272 2.25 -1.85 12.04
CA LEU A 272 1.53 -1.85 10.75
C LEU A 272 2.44 -2.23 9.56
N SER A 273 3.75 -2.12 9.70
CA SER A 273 4.71 -2.26 8.61
C SER A 273 5.01 -3.72 8.26
N ASN A 274 5.26 -4.02 6.98
CA ASN A 274 5.81 -5.30 6.54
C ASN A 274 7.32 -5.38 6.76
N ALA A 275 8.02 -4.24 6.73
CA ALA A 275 9.42 -4.11 7.13
C ALA A 275 9.66 -2.77 7.81
N VAL A 276 10.43 -2.78 8.89
CA VAL A 276 10.92 -1.60 9.59
C VAL A 276 12.42 -1.50 9.34
N LEU A 277 12.83 -0.43 8.67
CA LEU A 277 14.21 -0.21 8.21
C LEU A 277 14.86 0.83 9.13
N MET A 278 15.62 0.34 10.12
CA MET A 278 16.34 1.20 11.04
C MET A 278 17.65 1.66 10.37
N VAL A 279 17.68 2.93 10.00
CA VAL A 279 18.86 3.54 9.37
C VAL A 279 19.87 3.96 10.44
N ALA A 280 21.06 3.38 10.37
CA ALA A 280 22.14 3.56 11.33
C ALA A 280 23.46 3.86 10.61
N GLN A 281 24.44 4.40 11.35
CA GLN A 281 25.83 4.53 10.92
C GLN A 281 26.70 3.61 11.76
N THR A 282 27.92 3.31 11.30
CA THR A 282 28.85 2.40 11.98
C THR A 282 29.67 3.11 13.06
N ASP A 283 29.06 4.03 13.82
CA ASP A 283 29.65 4.66 14.99
C ASP A 283 29.03 4.15 16.29
N VAL A 284 29.78 4.15 17.38
CA VAL A 284 29.36 3.59 18.68
C VAL A 284 28.08 4.22 19.19
N VAL A 285 27.91 5.54 19.05
CA VAL A 285 26.71 6.24 19.54
C VAL A 285 25.47 5.80 18.79
N THR A 286 25.56 5.66 17.47
CA THR A 286 24.45 5.21 16.62
C THR A 286 24.08 3.75 16.91
N LEU A 287 25.06 2.87 17.07
CA LEU A 287 24.81 1.45 17.39
C LEU A 287 24.23 1.28 18.79
N TRP A 288 24.68 2.08 19.77
CA TRP A 288 24.07 2.10 21.11
C TRP A 288 22.60 2.54 21.05
N SER A 289 22.29 3.59 20.29
CA SER A 289 20.91 4.06 20.07
C SER A 289 20.07 3.00 19.38
N ALA A 290 20.62 2.32 18.35
CA ALA A 290 19.97 1.23 17.64
C ALA A 290 19.57 0.09 18.58
N SER A 291 20.44 -0.31 19.52
CA SER A 291 20.12 -1.30 20.54
C SER A 291 18.95 -0.88 21.42
N ARG A 292 18.83 0.41 21.79
CA ARG A 292 17.71 0.94 22.59
C ARG A 292 16.40 0.95 21.80
N ILE A 293 16.45 1.31 20.53
CA ILE A 293 15.29 1.27 19.63
C ILE A 293 14.82 -0.18 19.46
N HIS A 294 15.73 -1.12 19.26
CA HIS A 294 15.37 -2.54 19.20
C HIS A 294 14.62 -2.97 20.45
N THR A 295 15.15 -2.68 21.65
CA THR A 295 14.48 -3.00 22.94
C THR A 295 13.10 -2.33 23.03
N PHE A 296 12.96 -1.07 22.61
CA PHE A 296 11.67 -0.37 22.60
C PHE A 296 10.62 -1.05 21.72
N LEU A 297 11.02 -1.57 20.56
CA LEU A 297 10.12 -2.26 19.61
C LEU A 297 9.93 -3.75 19.95
N GLU A 298 10.64 -4.28 20.95
CA GLU A 298 10.66 -5.71 21.28
C GLU A 298 9.30 -6.25 21.77
N GLU A 299 8.46 -5.38 22.34
CA GLU A 299 7.13 -5.72 22.83
C GLU A 299 6.04 -5.75 21.76
N GLY A 300 6.33 -5.31 20.51
CA GLY A 300 5.38 -5.22 19.42
C GLY A 300 5.64 -6.22 18.28
N ALA A 301 4.69 -6.31 17.35
CA ALA A 301 4.83 -7.11 16.12
C ALA A 301 5.98 -6.64 15.23
N GLY A 302 6.38 -5.37 15.35
CA GLY A 302 7.50 -4.77 14.63
C GLY A 302 8.87 -5.41 14.89
N ARG A 303 9.03 -6.13 16.01
CA ARG A 303 10.29 -6.82 16.37
C ARG A 303 10.81 -7.73 15.27
N ASN A 304 9.98 -8.63 14.78
CA ASN A 304 10.38 -9.63 13.77
C ASN A 304 10.56 -9.01 12.37
N ARG A 305 10.14 -7.77 12.18
CA ARG A 305 10.18 -7.01 10.92
C ARG A 305 11.29 -5.98 10.89
N LEU A 306 11.97 -5.76 12.02
CA LEU A 306 13.06 -4.78 12.13
C LEU A 306 14.31 -5.30 11.44
N ARG A 307 14.87 -4.47 10.55
CA ARG A 307 16.12 -4.71 9.83
C ARG A 307 16.96 -3.45 9.86
N MET A 308 18.28 -3.61 9.88
CA MET A 308 19.21 -2.48 9.88
C MET A 308 19.68 -2.14 8.47
N VAL A 309 19.67 -0.86 8.15
CA VAL A 309 20.27 -0.28 6.95
C VAL A 309 21.46 0.57 7.40
N LEU A 310 22.67 0.12 7.13
CA LEU A 310 23.91 0.86 7.42
C LEU A 310 24.12 1.93 6.35
N ASN A 311 23.90 3.19 6.71
CA ASN A 311 24.10 4.34 5.83
C ASN A 311 25.50 4.91 5.97
N ARG A 312 26.01 5.57 4.92
CA ARG A 312 27.37 6.11 4.82
C ARG A 312 28.40 5.04 5.14
N TYR A 313 28.12 3.81 4.72
CA TYR A 313 28.94 2.66 5.06
C TYR A 313 30.34 2.79 4.49
N LYS A 314 31.32 2.55 5.35
CA LYS A 314 32.72 2.32 5.01
C LYS A 314 33.15 1.07 5.74
N LYS A 315 33.88 0.19 5.05
CA LYS A 315 34.42 -1.01 5.70
C LYS A 315 35.45 -0.59 6.75
N ILE A 316 35.21 -1.02 7.99
CA ILE A 316 36.15 -0.78 9.12
C ILE A 316 36.88 -2.08 9.37
N PRO A 317 38.21 -2.12 9.29
CA PRO A 317 38.98 -3.32 9.60
C PRO A 317 38.74 -3.81 11.03
N GLY A 318 38.51 -5.11 11.20
CA GLY A 318 38.25 -5.72 12.51
C GLY A 318 36.86 -5.49 13.08
N PHE A 319 35.92 -4.94 12.29
CA PHE A 319 34.53 -4.74 12.70
C PHE A 319 33.59 -5.39 11.66
N THR A 320 32.94 -6.47 12.06
CA THR A 320 32.12 -7.31 11.17
C THR A 320 30.62 -7.01 11.31
N ASP A 321 29.81 -7.57 10.40
CA ASP A 321 28.37 -7.48 10.52
C ASP A 321 27.86 -8.24 11.74
N GLU A 322 28.49 -9.36 12.07
CA GLU A 322 28.19 -10.14 13.27
C GLU A 322 28.43 -9.32 14.56
N ASP A 323 29.48 -8.48 14.60
CA ASP A 323 29.73 -7.59 15.73
C ASP A 323 28.62 -6.54 15.87
N ILE A 324 28.17 -5.95 14.73
CA ILE A 324 27.08 -4.98 14.69
C ILE A 324 25.77 -5.64 15.12
N GLU A 325 25.44 -6.81 14.55
CA GLU A 325 24.22 -7.56 14.86
C GLU A 325 24.17 -7.99 16.31
N SER A 326 25.29 -8.45 16.86
CA SER A 326 25.42 -8.84 18.26
C SER A 326 25.23 -7.65 19.20
N ALA A 327 25.84 -6.50 18.91
CA ALA A 327 25.72 -5.29 19.71
C ALA A 327 24.31 -4.68 19.67
N THR A 328 23.62 -4.77 18.56
CA THR A 328 22.32 -4.12 18.33
C THR A 328 21.12 -5.07 18.40
N ARG A 329 21.34 -6.38 18.39
CA ARG A 329 20.33 -7.44 18.25
C ARG A 329 19.48 -7.32 16.97
N CYS A 330 19.94 -6.55 15.99
CA CYS A 330 19.21 -6.28 14.75
C CYS A 330 20.02 -6.78 13.55
N LYS A 331 19.36 -7.54 12.66
CA LYS A 331 19.99 -8.07 11.46
C LYS A 331 20.28 -6.97 10.45
N VAL A 332 21.50 -6.96 9.91
CA VAL A 332 21.92 -6.05 8.84
C VAL A 332 21.30 -6.53 7.53
N LEU A 333 20.44 -5.69 6.95
CA LEU A 333 19.79 -5.96 5.65
C LEU A 333 20.57 -5.35 4.50
N TRP A 334 21.05 -4.11 4.67
CA TRP A 334 21.60 -3.34 3.55
C TRP A 334 22.70 -2.40 3.99
N LYS A 335 23.63 -2.13 3.06
CA LYS A 335 24.71 -1.16 3.22
C LYS A 335 24.65 -0.14 2.10
N ILE A 336 24.36 1.11 2.45
CA ILE A 336 24.35 2.24 1.51
C ILE A 336 25.77 2.83 1.54
N PRO A 337 26.47 2.88 0.40
CA PRO A 337 27.84 3.40 0.35
C PRO A 337 27.90 4.87 0.75
N ASN A 338 29.02 5.29 1.32
CA ASN A 338 29.23 6.70 1.65
C ASN A 338 29.45 7.52 0.37
N ALA A 339 28.47 8.33 0.03
CA ALA A 339 28.45 9.19 -1.16
C ALA A 339 28.08 10.63 -0.79
N PHE A 340 28.68 11.17 0.28
CA PHE A 340 28.35 12.51 0.81
C PHE A 340 28.42 13.60 -0.27
N HIS A 341 29.44 13.59 -1.12
CA HIS A 341 29.63 14.59 -2.18
C HIS A 341 28.54 14.56 -3.27
N SER A 342 27.83 13.45 -3.44
CA SER A 342 26.71 13.35 -4.36
C SER A 342 25.37 13.61 -3.66
N ILE A 343 25.22 13.14 -2.42
CA ILE A 343 23.96 13.24 -1.67
C ILE A 343 23.72 14.66 -1.16
N SER A 344 24.74 15.36 -0.64
CA SER A 344 24.55 16.72 -0.09
C SER A 344 24.03 17.70 -1.14
N PRO A 345 24.65 17.85 -2.32
CA PRO A 345 24.10 18.71 -3.38
C PRO A 345 22.71 18.26 -3.88
N ALA A 346 22.48 16.95 -3.90
CA ALA A 346 21.18 16.40 -4.32
C ALA A 346 20.06 16.86 -3.37
N ILE A 347 20.32 16.89 -2.06
CA ILE A 347 19.39 17.42 -1.05
C ILE A 347 19.23 18.93 -1.22
N ASP A 348 20.31 19.66 -1.35
CA ASP A 348 20.31 21.13 -1.47
C ASP A 348 19.50 21.61 -2.69
N HIS A 349 19.52 20.84 -3.78
CA HIS A 349 18.75 21.14 -4.99
C HIS A 349 17.37 20.44 -5.01
N GLY A 350 17.03 19.63 -4.01
CA GLY A 350 15.78 18.86 -3.97
C GLY A 350 15.64 17.89 -5.14
N THR A 351 16.77 17.33 -5.59
CA THR A 351 16.82 16.34 -6.68
C THR A 351 17.39 15.03 -6.16
N PRO A 352 16.54 14.04 -5.83
CA PRO A 352 16.98 12.80 -5.21
C PRO A 352 18.09 12.09 -5.99
N VAL A 353 19.12 11.62 -5.29
CA VAL A 353 20.34 11.06 -5.92
C VAL A 353 20.05 9.80 -6.74
N VAL A 354 18.97 9.07 -6.43
CA VAL A 354 18.58 7.87 -7.18
C VAL A 354 18.21 8.17 -8.63
N LEU A 355 17.85 9.42 -8.95
CA LEU A 355 17.57 9.88 -10.31
C LEU A 355 18.87 10.06 -11.15
N GLN A 356 20.03 10.17 -10.49
CA GLN A 356 21.31 10.32 -11.17
C GLN A 356 21.82 8.94 -11.60
N GLU A 357 22.12 8.80 -12.89
CA GLU A 357 22.67 7.56 -13.45
C GLU A 357 24.18 7.43 -13.14
N GLY A 358 24.65 6.18 -13.17
CA GLY A 358 26.09 5.88 -13.05
C GLY A 358 26.64 5.86 -11.63
N LEU A 359 25.96 6.45 -10.64
CA LEU A 359 26.43 6.49 -9.26
C LEU A 359 26.21 5.13 -8.55
N GLU A 360 27.19 4.72 -7.74
CA GLU A 360 27.08 3.50 -6.92
C GLU A 360 25.93 3.60 -5.91
N VAL A 361 25.77 4.76 -5.27
CA VAL A 361 24.68 5.00 -4.31
C VAL A 361 23.30 4.94 -4.96
N SER A 362 23.16 5.41 -6.18
CA SER A 362 21.89 5.31 -6.94
C SER A 362 21.56 3.86 -7.25
N ARG A 363 22.55 3.07 -7.68
CA ARG A 363 22.39 1.61 -7.86
C ARG A 363 22.03 0.91 -6.56
N SER A 364 22.65 1.33 -5.45
CA SER A 364 22.35 0.77 -4.11
C SER A 364 20.89 1.00 -3.72
N PHE A 365 20.33 2.21 -3.90
CA PHE A 365 18.91 2.48 -3.61
C PHE A 365 17.96 1.70 -4.51
N ARG A 366 18.25 1.61 -5.81
CA ARG A 366 17.43 0.80 -6.73
C ARG A 366 17.44 -0.69 -6.34
N ALA A 367 18.59 -1.20 -5.94
CA ALA A 367 18.72 -2.59 -5.50
C ALA A 367 18.04 -2.85 -4.15
N LEU A 368 18.07 -1.90 -3.20
CA LEU A 368 17.29 -1.97 -1.96
C LEU A 368 15.79 -2.00 -2.25
N ALA A 369 15.31 -1.12 -3.14
CA ALA A 369 13.91 -1.08 -3.55
C ALA A 369 13.46 -2.41 -4.18
N ALA A 370 14.29 -3.01 -5.05
CA ALA A 370 14.02 -4.31 -5.65
C ALA A 370 13.99 -5.42 -4.59
N ALA A 371 14.92 -5.45 -3.66
CA ALA A 371 14.95 -6.43 -2.57
C ALA A 371 13.67 -6.35 -1.70
N LEU A 372 13.18 -5.14 -1.39
CA LEU A 372 11.94 -4.92 -0.66
C LEU A 372 10.69 -5.34 -1.46
N ALA A 373 10.68 -5.07 -2.77
CA ALA A 373 9.55 -5.38 -3.63
C ALA A 373 9.43 -6.88 -3.97
N GLU A 374 10.55 -7.60 -4.06
CA GLU A 374 10.60 -9.00 -4.47
C GLU A 374 10.60 -9.99 -3.30
N ALA A 375 10.81 -9.52 -2.06
CA ALA A 375 10.79 -10.38 -0.89
C ALA A 375 9.45 -11.11 -0.72
N SER A 376 9.49 -12.38 -0.31
CA SER A 376 8.29 -13.13 0.04
C SER A 376 7.70 -12.63 1.37
N THR A 377 6.37 -12.72 1.50
CA THR A 377 5.68 -12.37 2.75
C THR A 377 5.67 -13.59 3.67
N THR A 378 6.09 -13.39 4.93
CA THR A 378 6.02 -14.44 5.97
C THR A 378 4.58 -14.65 6.46
N ALA A 379 4.31 -15.76 7.15
CA ALA A 379 3.00 -16.04 7.73
C ALA A 379 2.53 -14.96 8.72
N GLU A 380 3.47 -14.26 9.36
CA GLU A 380 3.20 -13.17 10.30
C GLU A 380 3.06 -11.79 9.62
N GLY A 381 3.01 -11.74 8.29
CA GLY A 381 2.84 -10.51 7.50
C GLY A 381 4.10 -9.66 7.35
N GLY A 382 5.26 -10.11 7.88
CA GLY A 382 6.57 -9.52 7.61
C GLY A 382 7.12 -9.95 6.25
N LEU A 383 8.34 -9.50 5.93
CA LEU A 383 9.06 -9.90 4.73
C LEU A 383 10.23 -10.82 5.06
N ASP A 384 10.41 -11.86 4.25
CA ASP A 384 11.61 -12.68 4.27
C ASP A 384 12.73 -11.95 3.53
N LEU A 385 13.43 -11.10 4.28
CA LEU A 385 14.51 -10.25 3.77
C LEU A 385 15.85 -10.90 4.08
N VAL A 386 16.49 -11.39 3.03
CA VAL A 386 17.85 -11.93 3.08
C VAL A 386 18.82 -10.88 2.51
N TYR A 387 19.98 -10.73 3.15
CA TYR A 387 21.04 -9.82 2.70
C TYR A 387 21.47 -10.16 1.25
N ALA A 388 21.06 -9.33 0.31
CA ALA A 388 21.20 -9.63 -1.12
C ALA A 388 22.61 -9.36 -1.69
N GLN A 389 23.50 -8.70 -0.93
CA GLN A 389 24.86 -8.39 -1.41
C GLN A 389 25.83 -9.59 -1.39
N GLU A 390 25.45 -10.71 -0.77
CA GLU A 390 26.26 -11.95 -0.73
C GLU A 390 25.96 -12.94 -1.87
N LYS A 391 25.01 -12.67 -2.78
CA LYS A 391 24.80 -13.55 -3.94
C LYS A 391 25.46 -12.98 -5.20
N PRO A 392 26.65 -13.47 -5.58
CA PRO A 392 27.14 -13.28 -6.94
C PRO A 392 26.40 -14.26 -7.81
N ASP A 393 25.31 -13.92 -8.49
CA ASP A 393 24.86 -14.52 -9.75
C ASP A 393 23.43 -14.13 -10.21
N ILE A 394 23.08 -12.86 -10.13
CA ILE A 394 21.87 -12.41 -10.87
C ILE A 394 22.15 -12.28 -12.37
N LYS A 395 23.42 -12.27 -12.81
CA LYS A 395 23.80 -12.20 -14.24
C LYS A 395 23.39 -13.44 -15.06
N LYS A 396 23.20 -14.62 -14.44
CA LYS A 396 22.80 -15.84 -15.18
C LYS A 396 21.31 -15.99 -15.44
N LYS A 397 20.44 -15.37 -14.65
CA LYS A 397 18.97 -15.48 -14.89
C LYS A 397 18.44 -14.55 -15.98
N VAL A 398 19.10 -13.43 -16.25
CA VAL A 398 18.71 -12.49 -17.31
C VAL A 398 19.20 -12.97 -18.68
N ALA A 399 20.37 -13.59 -18.75
CA ALA A 399 20.91 -14.14 -19.99
C ALA A 399 20.10 -15.32 -20.60
N ASN A 400 19.47 -16.13 -19.74
CA ASN A 400 18.63 -17.27 -20.20
C ASN A 400 17.23 -16.88 -20.67
N ARG A 401 16.80 -15.63 -20.54
CA ARG A 401 15.51 -15.15 -21.06
C ARG A 401 15.62 -14.45 -22.43
N LEU A 402 16.84 -14.26 -22.95
CA LEU A 402 17.11 -13.58 -24.23
C LEU A 402 17.61 -14.54 -25.33
N LEU A 403 17.67 -15.85 -25.10
CA LEU A 403 17.93 -16.83 -26.15
C LEU A 403 16.61 -17.22 -26.85
N ILE A 404 16.13 -16.32 -27.69
CA ILE A 404 15.18 -16.65 -28.77
C ILE A 404 15.92 -17.48 -29.79
N THR A 405 15.46 -18.69 -30.00
CA THR A 405 15.90 -19.66 -31.00
C THR A 405 15.97 -19.04 -32.40
N PRO A 406 17.06 -19.19 -33.16
CA PRO A 406 17.03 -18.82 -34.56
C PRO A 406 16.22 -19.83 -35.36
N ALA A 407 15.31 -19.31 -36.20
CA ALA A 407 14.55 -20.06 -37.18
C ALA A 407 15.47 -20.82 -38.13
N ARG A 408 15.20 -22.11 -38.32
CA ARG A 408 15.81 -22.91 -39.39
C ARG A 408 15.34 -22.35 -40.71
N ALA A 409 16.30 -21.82 -41.48
CA ALA A 409 16.16 -21.60 -42.91
C ALA A 409 16.24 -22.95 -43.63
N GLY A 410 15.32 -23.17 -44.55
CA GLY A 410 15.16 -24.42 -45.29
C GLY A 410 16.25 -24.68 -46.35
N GLN A 411 16.39 -25.95 -46.62
CA GLN A 411 16.57 -26.52 -47.93
C GLN A 411 15.55 -27.64 -48.08
#